data_dbd736e82418c7d1edc9f50bc21b61b8
#
_entry.id   dbd736e82418c7d1edc9f50bc21b61b8
#
_cell.length_a   1.000
_cell.length_b   1.000
_cell.length_c   1.000
_cell.angle_alpha   90.00
_cell.angle_beta   90.00
_cell.angle_gamma   90.00
#
_symmetry.space_group_name_H-M   'P 1'
#
loop_
_entity.id
_entity.type
_entity.pdbx_description
1 polymer ?
#
loop_
_entity_poly.entity_id
_entity_poly.type
_entity_poly.pdbx_seq_one_letter_code
_entity_poly.pdbx_strand_id
1 'polypeptide(L)'
;VKDLFGARQITLDGVQGVSFCMNMPGATRVSVVGDFNGWDGRVNPMRRIDYTDMFELFIPGDLMNTRYKFEALYRDGNTDIFADPYAEVYEVAPGNASVLAKLEYSWSDSSYMKKRGSVSALVNIYEVHMPTWKRNSDGYPLNYLEFGKEAAMYVKNMGYNYIQFMPLMEYRDDNGWGYDTVGMFAPTSRFGTPTEFMAMVDHFHSKGIGVIMDMVSGRDV
;
A
#
# COMPACT_ATOMS: atom_id res chain seq x y z
N VAL A 1 -1.06 14.30 -4.40
CA VAL A 1 0.21 13.62 -4.75
C VAL A 1 -0.12 12.25 -5.34
N LYS A 2 -0.83 11.37 -4.63
CA LYS A 2 -1.24 10.06 -5.13
C LYS A 2 -2.08 10.12 -6.43
N ASP A 3 -2.88 11.16 -6.63
CA ASP A 3 -3.67 11.34 -7.85
C ASP A 3 -2.84 11.71 -9.10
N LEU A 4 -1.56 11.98 -8.92
CA LEU A 4 -0.65 12.35 -10.00
C LEU A 4 0.40 11.25 -10.25
N PHE A 5 1.00 10.70 -9.19
CA PHE A 5 2.12 9.76 -9.27
C PHE A 5 1.68 8.30 -9.18
N GLY A 6 2.59 7.40 -9.60
CA GLY A 6 2.37 5.96 -9.64
C GLY A 6 1.61 5.51 -10.88
N ALA A 7 1.05 4.31 -10.79
CA ALA A 7 0.27 3.68 -11.84
C ALA A 7 -1.23 3.84 -11.58
N ARG A 8 -1.99 4.24 -12.62
CA ARG A 8 -3.45 4.44 -12.52
C ARG A 8 -4.17 3.94 -13.76
N GLN A 9 -5.24 3.19 -13.56
CA GLN A 9 -6.14 2.83 -14.64
C GLN A 9 -6.94 4.08 -15.08
N ILE A 10 -6.86 4.43 -16.34
CA ILE A 10 -7.57 5.57 -16.92
C ILE A 10 -8.12 5.24 -18.32
N THR A 11 -9.01 6.09 -18.78
CA THR A 11 -9.42 6.11 -20.20
C THR A 11 -8.90 7.41 -20.82
N LEU A 12 -8.02 7.29 -21.80
CA LEU A 12 -7.45 8.40 -22.54
C LEU A 12 -7.97 8.37 -23.98
N ASP A 13 -8.65 9.43 -24.41
CA ASP A 13 -9.24 9.54 -25.76
C ASP A 13 -10.08 8.31 -26.17
N GLY A 14 -10.85 7.76 -25.21
CA GLY A 14 -11.69 6.58 -25.42
C GLY A 14 -10.96 5.24 -25.33
N VAL A 15 -9.64 5.23 -25.12
CA VAL A 15 -8.84 4.01 -24.97
C VAL A 15 -8.57 3.74 -23.50
N GLN A 16 -8.97 2.57 -23.03
CA GLN A 16 -8.63 2.13 -21.66
C GLN A 16 -7.17 1.69 -21.57
N GLY A 17 -6.52 2.01 -20.45
CA GLY A 17 -5.14 1.65 -20.22
C GLY A 17 -4.67 2.08 -18.84
N VAL A 18 -3.35 2.04 -18.64
CA VAL A 18 -2.70 2.45 -17.41
C VAL A 18 -1.76 3.62 -17.67
N SER A 19 -1.94 4.70 -16.92
CA SER A 19 -1.03 5.85 -16.88
C SER A 19 -0.02 5.65 -15.76
N PHE A 20 1.24 5.83 -16.08
CA PHE A 20 2.36 5.82 -15.14
C PHE A 20 2.96 7.22 -15.07
N CYS A 21 3.23 7.71 -13.87
CA CYS A 21 3.88 8.99 -13.65
C CYS A 21 4.82 8.92 -12.45
N MET A 22 6.07 9.39 -12.62
CA MET A 22 7.07 9.43 -11.55
C MET A 22 7.90 10.70 -11.60
N ASN A 23 8.28 11.21 -10.43
CA ASN A 23 9.29 12.26 -10.29
C ASN A 23 10.64 11.61 -9.98
N MET A 24 11.61 11.73 -10.90
CA MET A 24 12.89 11.03 -10.83
C MET A 24 14.07 12.00 -11.05
N PRO A 25 14.41 12.81 -10.03
CA PRO A 25 15.53 13.73 -10.13
C PRO A 25 16.84 13.01 -10.46
N GLY A 26 17.57 13.55 -11.45
CA GLY A 26 18.85 13.00 -11.87
C GLY A 26 18.79 11.82 -12.84
N ALA A 27 17.63 11.20 -13.04
CA ALA A 27 17.47 10.16 -14.05
C ALA A 27 17.55 10.76 -15.47
N THR A 28 18.22 10.05 -16.37
CA THR A 28 18.29 10.37 -17.81
C THR A 28 17.25 9.60 -18.61
N ARG A 29 16.88 8.41 -18.13
CA ARG A 29 15.82 7.56 -18.67
C ARG A 29 15.10 6.87 -17.54
N VAL A 30 13.79 6.76 -17.66
CA VAL A 30 12.95 5.91 -16.81
C VAL A 30 12.10 5.03 -17.71
N SER A 31 11.95 3.77 -17.36
CA SER A 31 11.12 2.81 -18.08
C SER A 31 10.22 2.07 -17.08
N VAL A 32 9.04 1.65 -17.55
CA VAL A 32 8.20 0.70 -16.81
C VAL A 32 8.56 -0.71 -17.25
N VAL A 33 8.88 -1.57 -16.31
CA VAL A 33 9.19 -2.99 -16.53
C VAL A 33 8.20 -3.85 -15.77
N GLY A 34 7.77 -4.94 -16.36
CA GLY A 34 6.76 -5.81 -15.73
C GLY A 34 6.42 -7.06 -16.53
N ASP A 35 5.47 -7.83 -16.03
CA ASP A 35 5.02 -9.06 -16.67
C ASP A 35 4.53 -8.85 -18.11
N PHE A 36 3.95 -7.68 -18.38
CA PHE A 36 3.39 -7.31 -19.68
C PHE A 36 4.43 -7.02 -20.77
N ASN A 37 5.69 -6.84 -20.43
CA ASN A 37 6.78 -6.56 -21.40
C ASN A 37 8.03 -7.41 -21.17
N GLY A 38 7.91 -8.52 -20.43
CA GLY A 38 9.02 -9.42 -20.15
C GLY A 38 10.13 -8.79 -19.31
N TRP A 39 9.82 -7.74 -18.55
CA TRP A 39 10.77 -7.01 -17.71
C TRP A 39 11.90 -6.33 -18.49
N ASP A 40 11.64 -5.98 -19.76
CA ASP A 40 12.60 -5.33 -20.65
C ASP A 40 12.37 -3.80 -20.68
N GLY A 41 13.28 -3.04 -20.07
CA GLY A 41 13.23 -1.58 -20.00
C GLY A 41 13.32 -0.86 -21.35
N ARG A 42 13.60 -1.57 -22.46
CA ARG A 42 13.62 -1.00 -23.82
C ARG A 42 12.21 -0.89 -24.41
N VAL A 43 11.24 -1.66 -23.88
CA VAL A 43 9.91 -1.78 -24.48
C VAL A 43 8.99 -0.62 -24.10
N ASN A 44 9.03 -0.20 -22.86
CA ASN A 44 8.15 0.86 -22.32
C ASN A 44 8.94 2.01 -21.67
N PRO A 45 9.78 2.75 -22.43
CA PRO A 45 10.42 3.95 -21.93
C PRO A 45 9.37 5.04 -21.67
N MET A 46 9.52 5.75 -20.55
CA MET A 46 8.68 6.88 -20.20
C MET A 46 9.18 8.17 -20.87
N ARG A 47 8.27 9.03 -21.25
CA ARG A 47 8.57 10.37 -21.76
C ARG A 47 8.87 11.30 -20.58
N ARG A 48 10.00 12.02 -20.64
CA ARG A 48 10.26 13.13 -19.72
C ARG A 48 9.40 14.33 -20.09
N ILE A 49 8.76 14.92 -19.10
CA ILE A 49 8.04 16.20 -19.27
C ILE A 49 9.08 17.32 -19.29
N ASP A 50 9.05 18.14 -20.36
CA ASP A 50 10.06 19.17 -20.60
C ASP A 50 10.24 20.10 -19.41
N TYR A 51 11.50 20.39 -19.11
CA TYR A 51 11.95 21.26 -18.01
C TYR A 51 11.60 20.75 -16.59
N THR A 52 11.27 19.47 -16.46
CA THR A 52 10.99 18.84 -15.17
C THR A 52 11.78 17.54 -14.96
N ASP A 53 11.72 16.97 -13.77
CA ASP A 53 12.19 15.61 -13.49
C ASP A 53 11.07 14.57 -13.50
N MET A 54 9.91 14.95 -14.05
CA MET A 54 8.76 14.08 -14.18
C MET A 54 8.82 13.24 -15.46
N PHE A 55 8.46 11.98 -15.32
CA PHE A 55 8.36 11.01 -16.40
C PHE A 55 6.93 10.45 -16.44
N GLU A 56 6.38 10.29 -17.65
CA GLU A 56 5.03 9.78 -17.86
C GLU A 56 5.00 8.76 -19.00
N LEU A 57 4.04 7.84 -18.90
CA LEU A 57 3.75 6.86 -19.93
C LEU A 57 2.29 6.42 -19.84
N PHE A 58 1.63 6.24 -20.99
CA PHE A 58 0.35 5.56 -21.08
C PHE A 58 0.53 4.25 -21.83
N ILE A 59 0.11 3.14 -21.22
CA ILE A 59 0.11 1.82 -21.86
C ILE A 59 -1.36 1.41 -22.06
N PRO A 60 -1.82 1.26 -23.30
CA PRO A 60 -3.18 0.82 -23.57
C PRO A 60 -3.38 -0.67 -23.23
N GLY A 61 -4.61 -1.02 -22.89
CA GLY A 61 -5.00 -2.39 -22.57
C GLY A 61 -5.25 -2.65 -21.10
N ASP A 62 -5.65 -3.87 -20.80
CA ASP A 62 -5.86 -4.32 -19.42
C ASP A 62 -4.57 -4.93 -18.88
N LEU A 63 -3.95 -4.24 -17.92
CA LEU A 63 -2.74 -4.67 -17.24
C LEU A 63 -3.01 -5.08 -15.78
N MET A 64 -4.28 -5.21 -15.38
CA MET A 64 -4.62 -5.54 -14.00
C MET A 64 -4.06 -6.90 -13.58
N ASN A 65 -3.71 -6.99 -12.31
CA ASN A 65 -3.08 -8.17 -11.68
C ASN A 65 -1.69 -8.52 -12.23
N THR A 66 -1.03 -7.62 -12.96
CA THR A 66 0.36 -7.81 -13.37
C THR A 66 1.33 -7.09 -12.44
N ARG A 67 2.53 -7.63 -12.34
CA ARG A 67 3.62 -7.05 -11.55
C ARG A 67 4.39 -6.06 -12.38
N TYR A 68 4.87 -5.01 -11.74
CA TYR A 68 5.71 -3.99 -12.39
C TYR A 68 6.67 -3.32 -11.43
N LYS A 69 7.69 -2.70 -12.00
CA LYS A 69 8.65 -1.80 -11.35
C LYS A 69 9.01 -0.66 -12.29
N PHE A 70 9.72 0.33 -11.75
CA PHE A 70 10.42 1.33 -12.55
C PHE A 70 11.89 0.98 -12.67
N GLU A 71 12.45 1.16 -13.87
CA GLU A 71 13.89 1.09 -14.15
C GLU A 71 14.38 2.50 -14.46
N ALA A 72 15.30 3.02 -13.68
CA ALA A 72 15.90 4.33 -13.89
C ALA A 72 17.37 4.20 -14.26
N LEU A 73 17.80 4.92 -15.30
CA LEU A 73 19.20 5.12 -15.66
C LEU A 73 19.62 6.53 -15.30
N TYR A 74 20.70 6.67 -14.55
CA TYR A 74 21.24 7.93 -14.09
C TYR A 74 22.42 8.41 -14.94
N ARG A 75 22.83 9.69 -14.75
CA ARG A 75 23.92 10.31 -15.51
C ARG A 75 25.29 9.66 -15.31
N ASP A 76 25.50 9.05 -14.16
CA ASP A 76 26.72 8.32 -13.81
C ASP A 76 26.81 6.92 -14.45
N GLY A 77 25.76 6.51 -15.18
CA GLY A 77 25.63 5.20 -15.82
C GLY A 77 25.05 4.12 -14.91
N ASN A 78 24.75 4.42 -13.66
CA ASN A 78 24.08 3.48 -12.75
C ASN A 78 22.62 3.26 -13.18
N THR A 79 22.15 2.03 -12.99
CA THR A 79 20.75 1.66 -13.21
C THR A 79 20.18 1.14 -11.91
N ASP A 80 18.99 1.61 -11.56
CA ASP A 80 18.22 1.14 -10.42
C ASP A 80 16.86 0.58 -10.87
N ILE A 81 16.40 -0.49 -10.23
CA ILE A 81 15.09 -1.10 -10.47
C ILE A 81 14.36 -1.18 -9.14
N PHE A 82 13.27 -0.45 -9.00
CA PHE A 82 12.56 -0.31 -7.74
C PHE A 82 11.04 -0.41 -7.92
N ALA A 83 10.37 -0.81 -6.84
CA ALA A 83 8.91 -0.84 -6.80
C ALA A 83 8.33 0.58 -6.78
N ASP A 84 7.11 0.74 -7.27
CA ASP A 84 6.37 2.00 -7.23
C ASP A 84 6.04 2.40 -5.78
N PRO A 85 6.58 3.49 -5.24
CA PRO A 85 6.30 3.92 -3.87
C PRO A 85 4.84 4.39 -3.67
N TYR A 86 4.10 4.59 -4.75
CA TYR A 86 2.69 4.98 -4.74
C TYR A 86 1.74 3.80 -4.97
N ALA A 87 2.25 2.59 -5.12
CA ALA A 87 1.44 1.40 -5.32
C ALA A 87 0.50 1.14 -4.13
N GLU A 88 -0.66 0.57 -4.44
CA GLU A 88 -1.66 0.16 -3.45
C GLU A 88 -1.56 -1.33 -3.10
N VAL A 89 -0.78 -2.08 -3.86
CA VAL A 89 -0.54 -3.53 -3.67
C VAL A 89 0.89 -3.86 -4.03
N TYR A 90 1.50 -4.73 -3.22
CA TYR A 90 2.81 -5.31 -3.48
C TYR A 90 2.74 -6.83 -3.47
N GLU A 91 3.72 -7.48 -4.11
CA GLU A 91 3.91 -8.92 -3.96
C GLU A 91 4.14 -9.29 -2.50
N VAL A 92 3.76 -10.51 -2.15
CA VAL A 92 4.12 -11.11 -0.86
C VAL A 92 5.61 -11.44 -0.87
N ALA A 93 6.30 -11.08 0.21
CA ALA A 93 7.73 -11.41 0.37
C ALA A 93 7.99 -12.93 0.16
N PRO A 94 9.09 -13.30 -0.49
CA PRO A 94 10.27 -12.52 -0.87
C PRO A 94 10.10 -11.70 -2.17
N GLY A 95 8.95 -11.72 -2.82
CA GLY A 95 8.62 -10.81 -3.92
C GLY A 95 8.66 -9.36 -3.44
N ASN A 96 8.99 -8.45 -4.34
CA ASN A 96 9.14 -7.02 -4.02
C ASN A 96 8.70 -6.11 -5.18
N ALA A 97 7.87 -6.59 -6.08
CA ALA A 97 7.31 -5.78 -7.13
C ALA A 97 5.97 -5.15 -6.69
N SER A 98 5.65 -4.03 -7.29
CA SER A 98 4.31 -3.46 -7.24
C SER A 98 3.36 -4.29 -8.09
N VAL A 99 2.09 -4.31 -7.72
CA VAL A 99 1.04 -5.02 -8.46
C VAL A 99 -0.03 -4.02 -8.89
N LEU A 100 -0.38 -4.03 -10.17
CA LEU A 100 -1.52 -3.28 -10.67
C LEU A 100 -2.80 -3.91 -10.17
N ALA A 101 -3.55 -3.20 -9.35
CA ALA A 101 -4.81 -3.71 -8.80
C ALA A 101 -5.89 -2.65 -8.81
N LYS A 102 -7.12 -3.10 -8.95
CA LYS A 102 -8.30 -2.28 -8.72
C LYS A 102 -8.86 -2.60 -7.35
N LEU A 103 -8.79 -1.64 -6.44
CA LEU A 103 -9.31 -1.82 -5.08
C LEU A 103 -10.77 -1.39 -5.05
N GLU A 104 -11.65 -2.34 -4.73
CA GLU A 104 -13.07 -2.10 -4.52
C GLU A 104 -13.47 -2.66 -3.16
N TYR A 105 -14.04 -1.80 -2.31
CA TYR A 105 -14.57 -2.20 -1.01
C TYR A 105 -15.81 -1.38 -0.66
N SER A 106 -16.85 -2.04 -0.19
CA SER A 106 -18.09 -1.41 0.27
C SER A 106 -18.08 -1.31 1.78
N TRP A 107 -17.79 -0.13 2.32
CA TRP A 107 -17.76 0.14 3.76
C TRP A 107 -19.15 0.04 4.40
N SER A 108 -19.24 -0.62 5.56
CA SER A 108 -20.47 -0.72 6.36
C SER A 108 -20.48 0.19 7.59
N ASP A 109 -19.45 0.98 7.79
CA ASP A 109 -19.13 1.75 9.00
C ASP A 109 -19.77 3.15 9.09
N SER A 110 -20.70 3.49 8.23
CA SER A 110 -21.29 4.82 8.14
C SER A 110 -21.85 5.33 9.49
N SER A 111 -22.40 4.44 10.33
CA SER A 111 -22.89 4.77 11.67
C SER A 111 -21.77 5.13 12.63
N TYR A 112 -20.63 4.45 12.55
CA TYR A 112 -19.44 4.76 13.32
C TYR A 112 -18.84 6.09 12.87
N MET A 113 -18.68 6.29 11.55
CA MET A 113 -18.09 7.48 10.96
C MET A 113 -18.83 8.77 11.30
N LYS A 114 -20.17 8.70 11.47
CA LYS A 114 -20.99 9.86 11.93
C LYS A 114 -20.74 10.23 13.39
N LYS A 115 -20.28 9.30 14.21
CA LYS A 115 -20.06 9.48 15.65
C LYS A 115 -18.60 9.75 16.01
N ARG A 116 -17.66 9.45 15.11
CA ARG A 116 -16.23 9.67 15.37
C ARG A 116 -15.91 11.14 15.59
N GLY A 117 -14.93 11.42 16.44
CA GLY A 117 -14.45 12.79 16.66
C GLY A 117 -15.30 13.62 17.62
N SER A 118 -16.22 13.03 18.38
CA SER A 118 -16.82 13.71 19.52
C SER A 118 -15.76 13.99 20.57
N VAL A 119 -15.38 15.26 20.74
CA VAL A 119 -14.28 15.74 21.60
C VAL A 119 -14.53 15.45 23.09
N SER A 120 -15.72 15.04 23.45
CA SER A 120 -16.11 14.75 24.85
C SER A 120 -15.98 13.27 25.26
N ALA A 121 -15.57 12.40 24.34
CA ALA A 121 -15.42 10.98 24.66
C ALA A 121 -14.05 10.69 25.30
N LEU A 122 -14.07 9.92 26.39
CA LEU A 122 -12.85 9.38 26.97
C LEU A 122 -12.16 8.48 25.92
N VAL A 123 -10.87 8.73 25.69
CA VAL A 123 -10.04 7.96 24.76
C VAL A 123 -9.21 6.97 25.57
N ASN A 124 -9.34 5.68 25.25
CA ASN A 124 -8.57 4.59 25.83
C ASN A 124 -8.03 3.72 24.67
N ILE A 125 -6.71 3.74 24.47
CA ILE A 125 -6.03 3.19 23.29
C ILE A 125 -5.30 1.91 23.66
N TYR A 126 -5.50 0.85 22.89
CA TYR A 126 -4.71 -0.37 22.92
C TYR A 126 -3.71 -0.35 21.75
N GLU A 127 -2.43 -0.20 22.07
CA GLU A 127 -1.36 -0.28 21.06
C GLU A 127 -0.97 -1.73 20.81
N VAL A 128 -0.72 -2.09 19.56
CA VAL A 128 -0.43 -3.47 19.18
C VAL A 128 0.58 -3.57 18.04
N HIS A 129 1.50 -4.53 18.19
CA HIS A 129 2.31 -5.06 17.09
C HIS A 129 1.62 -6.33 16.58
N MET A 130 0.85 -6.19 15.49
CA MET A 130 0.00 -7.26 14.96
C MET A 130 0.76 -8.57 14.69
N PRO A 131 1.96 -8.57 14.05
CA PRO A 131 2.67 -9.81 13.72
C PRO A 131 3.04 -10.70 14.92
N THR A 132 3.16 -10.13 16.10
CA THR A 132 3.58 -10.86 17.32
C THR A 132 2.48 -11.00 18.36
N TRP A 133 1.29 -10.44 18.11
CA TRP A 133 0.20 -10.43 19.07
C TRP A 133 -0.30 -11.84 19.42
N LYS A 134 -0.54 -12.64 18.38
CA LYS A 134 -0.97 -14.04 18.51
C LYS A 134 -0.57 -14.83 17.28
N ARG A 135 -0.44 -16.14 17.44
CA ARG A 135 -0.22 -17.08 16.36
C ARG A 135 -1.44 -17.97 16.15
N ASN A 136 -1.67 -18.36 14.90
CA ASN A 136 -2.69 -19.35 14.56
C ASN A 136 -2.22 -20.78 14.93
N SER A 137 -3.07 -21.77 14.64
CA SER A 137 -2.78 -23.20 14.93
C SER A 137 -1.51 -23.71 14.24
N ASP A 138 -1.13 -23.12 13.13
CA ASP A 138 0.02 -23.54 12.32
C ASP A 138 1.31 -22.78 12.72
N GLY A 139 1.23 -21.91 13.73
CA GLY A 139 2.36 -21.16 14.23
C GLY A 139 2.69 -19.86 13.49
N TYR A 140 1.87 -19.47 12.50
CA TYR A 140 2.02 -18.22 11.76
C TYR A 140 1.30 -17.05 12.45
N PRO A 141 1.72 -15.79 12.21
CA PRO A 141 0.93 -14.62 12.60
C PRO A 141 -0.50 -14.69 12.05
N LEU A 142 -1.44 -14.13 12.77
CA LEU A 142 -2.82 -14.02 12.27
C LEU A 142 -2.85 -13.14 11.02
N ASN A 143 -3.68 -13.50 10.03
CA ASN A 143 -4.00 -12.64 8.90
C ASN A 143 -4.94 -11.50 9.32
N TYR A 144 -5.23 -10.54 8.42
CA TYR A 144 -6.08 -9.39 8.74
C TYR A 144 -7.47 -9.79 9.24
N LEU A 145 -8.10 -10.78 8.62
CA LEU A 145 -9.46 -11.21 8.99
C LEU A 145 -9.49 -11.94 10.33
N GLU A 146 -8.53 -12.83 10.57
CA GLU A 146 -8.39 -13.55 11.84
C GLU A 146 -8.10 -12.58 12.98
N PHE A 147 -7.13 -11.68 12.77
CA PHE A 147 -6.75 -10.67 13.75
C PHE A 147 -7.92 -9.75 14.07
N GLY A 148 -8.60 -9.22 13.05
CA GLY A 148 -9.74 -8.32 13.24
C GLY A 148 -10.82 -8.94 14.11
N LYS A 149 -11.14 -10.22 13.86
CA LYS A 149 -12.16 -10.95 14.64
C LYS A 149 -11.76 -11.15 16.09
N GLU A 150 -10.53 -11.59 16.35
CA GLU A 150 -10.10 -11.92 17.72
C GLU A 150 -9.75 -10.66 18.51
N ALA A 151 -8.99 -9.73 17.92
CA ALA A 151 -8.56 -8.52 18.58
C ALA A 151 -9.71 -7.56 18.89
N ALA A 152 -10.71 -7.45 18.01
CA ALA A 152 -11.86 -6.60 18.30
C ALA A 152 -12.63 -7.05 19.56
N MET A 153 -12.76 -8.36 19.75
CA MET A 153 -13.39 -8.90 20.94
C MET A 153 -12.54 -8.64 22.20
N TYR A 154 -11.25 -8.87 22.11
CA TYR A 154 -10.31 -8.62 23.21
C TYR A 154 -10.31 -7.13 23.63
N VAL A 155 -10.08 -6.23 22.69
CA VAL A 155 -10.00 -4.78 22.89
C VAL A 155 -11.28 -4.26 23.55
N LYS A 156 -12.46 -4.70 23.04
CA LYS A 156 -13.75 -4.31 23.59
C LYS A 156 -13.97 -4.82 25.02
N ASN A 157 -13.67 -6.09 25.28
CA ASN A 157 -13.86 -6.69 26.59
C ASN A 157 -12.95 -6.07 27.66
N MET A 158 -11.76 -5.59 27.25
CA MET A 158 -10.83 -4.89 28.13
C MET A 158 -11.17 -3.41 28.34
N GLY A 159 -12.21 -2.89 27.69
CA GLY A 159 -12.69 -1.52 27.87
C GLY A 159 -11.98 -0.47 27.03
N TYR A 160 -11.17 -0.87 26.05
CA TYR A 160 -10.57 0.06 25.09
C TYR A 160 -11.58 0.45 24.02
N ASN A 161 -11.47 1.69 23.53
CA ASN A 161 -12.31 2.20 22.44
C ASN A 161 -11.51 2.60 21.18
N TYR A 162 -10.19 2.45 21.23
CA TYR A 162 -9.29 2.57 20.09
C TYR A 162 -8.27 1.44 20.08
N ILE A 163 -7.88 1.03 18.88
CA ILE A 163 -6.70 0.20 18.65
C ILE A 163 -5.70 1.01 17.83
N GLN A 164 -4.44 1.03 18.24
CA GLN A 164 -3.35 1.65 17.51
C GLN A 164 -2.41 0.58 17.00
N PHE A 165 -2.24 0.53 15.69
CA PHE A 165 -1.28 -0.38 15.08
C PHE A 165 0.09 0.28 14.97
N MET A 166 1.13 -0.42 15.41
CA MET A 166 2.48 -0.20 14.89
C MET A 166 2.45 -0.36 13.36
N PRO A 167 3.39 0.22 12.59
CA PRO A 167 3.23 0.38 11.16
C PRO A 167 2.82 -0.90 10.43
N LEU A 168 1.73 -0.82 9.67
CA LEU A 168 1.21 -1.87 8.79
C LEU A 168 1.26 -1.46 7.31
N MET A 169 1.92 -0.35 6.97
CA MET A 169 2.24 -0.04 5.59
C MET A 169 3.28 -1.04 5.08
N GLU A 170 3.39 -1.23 3.75
CA GLU A 170 4.36 -2.18 3.22
C GLU A 170 5.79 -1.78 3.63
N TYR A 171 6.54 -2.75 4.16
CA TYR A 171 7.88 -2.57 4.70
C TYR A 171 8.84 -3.65 4.19
N ARG A 172 10.15 -3.37 4.26
CA ARG A 172 11.20 -4.23 3.72
C ARG A 172 11.59 -5.34 4.65
N ASP A 173 11.88 -5.01 5.92
CA ASP A 173 12.48 -5.93 6.88
C ASP A 173 11.50 -6.35 7.98
N ASP A 174 11.34 -7.65 8.15
CA ASP A 174 10.48 -8.22 9.20
C ASP A 174 10.98 -7.95 10.62
N ASN A 175 12.28 -7.66 10.79
CA ASN A 175 12.86 -7.32 12.09
C ASN A 175 12.69 -5.85 12.48
N GLY A 176 12.25 -5.01 11.56
CA GLY A 176 12.12 -3.56 11.76
C GLY A 176 10.79 -3.10 12.36
N TRP A 177 9.93 -4.02 12.80
CA TRP A 177 8.62 -3.73 13.38
C TRP A 177 7.68 -2.91 12.45
N GLY A 178 7.93 -2.93 11.15
CA GLY A 178 7.19 -2.16 10.16
C GLY A 178 7.70 -0.73 9.91
N TYR A 179 8.75 -0.29 10.60
CA TYR A 179 9.28 1.09 10.47
C TYR A 179 10.17 1.31 9.24
N ASP A 180 10.55 0.27 8.50
CA ASP A 180 11.28 0.38 7.22
C ASP A 180 10.29 0.39 6.03
N THR A 181 9.45 1.42 5.99
CA THR A 181 8.36 1.55 5.02
C THR A 181 8.89 1.73 3.60
N VAL A 182 8.37 0.94 2.66
CA VAL A 182 8.66 1.02 1.21
C VAL A 182 7.46 1.49 0.40
N GLY A 183 6.24 1.36 0.93
CA GLY A 183 5.01 1.78 0.27
C GLY A 183 4.02 2.39 1.24
N MET A 184 3.85 3.72 1.19
CA MET A 184 2.96 4.44 2.12
C MET A 184 1.47 4.27 1.83
N PHE A 185 1.11 3.76 0.66
CA PHE A 185 -0.28 3.68 0.19
C PHE A 185 -0.83 2.25 0.15
N ALA A 186 -0.02 1.28 0.55
CA ALA A 186 -0.41 -0.12 0.61
C ALA A 186 -0.29 -0.67 2.03
N PRO A 187 -1.26 -1.41 2.54
CA PRO A 187 -1.04 -2.25 3.70
C PRO A 187 -0.08 -3.38 3.33
N THR A 188 0.73 -3.85 4.30
CA THR A 188 1.67 -4.93 4.01
C THR A 188 0.94 -6.19 3.51
N SER A 189 1.46 -6.77 2.45
CA SER A 189 0.91 -7.98 1.82
C SER A 189 1.09 -9.26 2.65
N ARG A 190 1.89 -9.20 3.71
CA ARG A 190 2.22 -10.33 4.59
C ARG A 190 1.02 -10.97 5.27
N PHE A 191 -0.01 -10.16 5.55
CA PHE A 191 -1.16 -10.59 6.36
C PHE A 191 -2.46 -10.64 5.57
N GLY A 192 -2.41 -10.45 4.26
CA GLY A 192 -3.56 -10.51 3.38
C GLY A 192 -3.60 -9.38 2.36
N THR A 193 -4.73 -9.27 1.68
CA THR A 193 -4.97 -8.26 0.66
C THR A 193 -5.37 -6.91 1.25
N PRO A 194 -5.26 -5.79 0.51
CA PRO A 194 -5.80 -4.51 0.95
C PRO A 194 -7.29 -4.55 1.26
N THR A 195 -8.07 -5.34 0.53
CA THR A 195 -9.50 -5.51 0.77
C THR A 195 -9.77 -6.21 2.12
N GLU A 196 -8.96 -7.19 2.48
CA GLU A 196 -9.02 -7.84 3.79
C GLU A 196 -8.58 -6.90 4.92
N PHE A 197 -7.60 -6.03 4.68
CA PHE A 197 -7.24 -4.96 5.61
C PHE A 197 -8.41 -3.98 5.83
N MET A 198 -9.09 -3.56 4.75
CA MET A 198 -10.29 -2.71 4.86
C MET A 198 -11.40 -3.42 5.64
N ALA A 199 -11.61 -4.72 5.40
CA ALA A 199 -12.59 -5.52 6.15
C ALA A 199 -12.24 -5.62 7.64
N MET A 200 -10.97 -5.73 8.00
CA MET A 200 -10.51 -5.67 9.38
C MET A 200 -10.87 -4.33 10.03
N VAL A 201 -10.59 -3.22 9.38
CA VAL A 201 -10.92 -1.88 9.88
C VAL A 201 -12.43 -1.72 10.04
N ASP A 202 -13.21 -2.11 9.04
CA ASP A 202 -14.67 -2.06 9.07
C ASP A 202 -15.26 -2.90 10.23
N HIS A 203 -14.64 -4.04 10.50
CA HIS A 203 -15.02 -4.88 11.64
C HIS A 203 -14.76 -4.18 12.98
N PHE A 204 -13.61 -3.52 13.18
CA PHE A 204 -13.34 -2.72 14.38
C PHE A 204 -14.38 -1.61 14.54
N HIS A 205 -14.68 -0.87 13.48
CA HIS A 205 -15.70 0.17 13.49
C HIS A 205 -17.10 -0.38 13.85
N SER A 206 -17.45 -1.58 13.37
CA SER A 206 -18.72 -2.24 13.71
C SER A 206 -18.86 -2.55 15.21
N LYS A 207 -17.72 -2.69 15.92
CA LYS A 207 -17.66 -2.89 17.38
C LYS A 207 -17.55 -1.59 18.17
N GLY A 208 -17.52 -0.44 17.47
CA GLY A 208 -17.35 0.87 18.07
C GLY A 208 -15.89 1.18 18.46
N ILE A 209 -14.94 0.50 17.86
CA ILE A 209 -13.50 0.66 18.10
C ILE A 209 -12.90 1.48 16.96
N GLY A 210 -12.25 2.60 17.30
CA GLY A 210 -11.48 3.41 16.36
C GLY A 210 -10.15 2.78 16.02
N VAL A 211 -9.68 3.01 14.80
CA VAL A 211 -8.38 2.51 14.32
C VAL A 211 -7.42 3.68 14.13
N ILE A 212 -6.26 3.56 14.73
CA ILE A 212 -5.13 4.50 14.59
C ILE A 212 -3.99 3.73 13.92
N MET A 213 -3.39 4.35 12.91
CA MET A 213 -2.22 3.80 12.23
C MET A 213 -1.00 4.64 12.59
N ASP A 214 0.03 3.99 13.10
CA ASP A 214 1.34 4.61 13.19
C ASP A 214 1.95 4.69 11.79
N MET A 215 2.28 5.92 11.35
CA MET A 215 2.82 6.17 10.02
C MET A 215 4.22 6.77 10.14
N VAL A 216 5.17 6.13 9.49
CA VAL A 216 6.49 6.69 9.29
C VAL A 216 6.56 7.24 7.86
N SER A 217 6.72 8.55 7.74
CA SER A 217 7.06 9.18 6.46
C SER A 217 8.44 8.69 6.05
N GLY A 218 8.52 8.00 4.90
CA GLY A 218 9.68 7.26 4.48
C GLY A 218 11.00 8.00 4.64
N ARG A 219 12.00 7.26 5.04
CA ARG A 219 13.38 7.61 4.77
C ARG A 219 13.52 7.59 3.25
N ASP A 220 14.23 8.59 2.70
CA ASP A 220 14.55 8.69 1.28
C ASP A 220 14.91 7.30 0.72
N VAL A 221 14.10 6.82 -0.21
CA VAL A 221 14.33 5.59 -0.96
C VAL A 221 15.18 5.94 -2.16
#